data_7aa6b5d8d7afe3550688239bb8aab2cc
#
_entry.id   7aa6b5d8d7afe3550688239bb8aab2cc
#
_cell.length_a   1.000
_cell.length_b   1.000
_cell.length_c   1.000
_cell.angle_alpha   90.00
_cell.angle_beta   90.00
_cell.angle_gamma   90.00
#
_symmetry.space_group_name_H-M   'P 1'
#
loop_
_entity.id
_entity.type
_entity.pdbx_description
1 polymer ?
#
loop_
_entity_poly.entity_id
_entity_poly.type
_entity_poly.pdbx_seq_one_letter_code
_entity_poly.pdbx_strand_id
1 'polypeptide(L)'
;MTGPIFDTHAHYSARAFDADRYPLLDSLPGKGVVGVCEQATHSGDAPRVLELAHRYPWVVAAVGIHPESLLPAADCGEEGPAPTVSVYGGDWAAEMRALMPYYADPKVVAVGECGLDYHWPVPKDAQLAMFEAHIRLALELDKPIIVHDRNAHADVYALLKKYQPKGIVHCYSGSADDAVWLAKQGLFIGFGGACTFKGAKRAAKAISA
;
A
#
# COMPACT_ATOMS: atom_id res chain seq x y z
N MET A 1 16.35 18.25 -15.57
CA MET A 1 16.80 17.15 -14.69
C MET A 1 15.72 16.97 -13.62
N THR A 2 15.10 15.82 -13.58
CA THR A 2 14.21 15.44 -12.46
C THR A 2 15.08 15.27 -11.22
N GLY A 3 14.64 15.79 -10.06
CA GLY A 3 15.33 15.56 -8.78
C GLY A 3 15.33 14.08 -8.40
N PRO A 4 15.96 13.70 -7.27
CA PRO A 4 15.95 12.33 -6.79
C PRO A 4 14.52 11.87 -6.51
N ILE A 5 14.22 10.60 -6.85
CA ILE A 5 12.90 9.99 -6.71
C ILE A 5 12.93 9.01 -5.55
N PHE A 6 12.01 9.16 -4.59
CA PHE A 6 11.67 8.11 -3.64
C PHE A 6 10.31 7.53 -4.06
N ASP A 7 10.30 6.25 -4.47
CA ASP A 7 9.06 5.53 -4.77
C ASP A 7 8.45 5.03 -3.46
N THR A 8 7.36 5.64 -3.05
CA THR A 8 6.71 5.33 -1.78
C THR A 8 5.83 4.09 -1.81
N HIS A 9 5.65 3.47 -3.01
CA HIS A 9 4.76 2.33 -3.14
C HIS A 9 5.12 1.45 -4.34
N ALA A 10 5.73 0.31 -4.09
CA ALA A 10 6.12 -0.65 -5.11
C ALA A 10 5.89 -2.10 -4.66
N HIS A 11 5.78 -3.01 -5.64
CA HIS A 11 5.58 -4.45 -5.45
C HIS A 11 6.59 -5.25 -6.29
N TYR A 12 7.86 -4.93 -6.21
CA TYR A 12 8.91 -5.66 -6.92
C TYR A 12 9.06 -7.12 -6.46
N SER A 13 8.57 -7.45 -5.24
CA SER A 13 8.48 -8.82 -4.73
C SER A 13 7.44 -9.67 -5.46
N ALA A 14 6.49 -9.06 -6.18
CA ALA A 14 5.45 -9.77 -6.91
C ALA A 14 6.03 -10.75 -7.96
N ARG A 15 5.32 -11.87 -8.19
CA ARG A 15 5.73 -12.91 -9.15
C ARG A 15 5.91 -12.41 -10.58
N ALA A 16 5.20 -11.33 -10.95
CA ALA A 16 5.34 -10.70 -12.25
C ALA A 16 6.79 -10.25 -12.55
N PHE A 17 7.60 -10.00 -11.52
CA PHE A 17 8.99 -9.59 -11.63
C PHE A 17 9.99 -10.73 -11.44
N ASP A 18 9.56 -12.00 -11.28
CA ASP A 18 10.47 -13.13 -10.98
C ASP A 18 11.59 -13.28 -12.02
N ALA A 19 11.32 -12.95 -13.28
CA ALA A 19 12.29 -13.10 -14.38
C ALA A 19 13.38 -12.00 -14.40
N ASP A 20 13.05 -10.78 -13.96
CA ASP A 20 13.91 -9.60 -14.16
C ASP A 20 14.03 -8.68 -12.93
N ARG A 21 13.49 -9.07 -11.78
CA ARG A 21 13.47 -8.30 -10.53
C ARG A 21 14.82 -7.69 -10.18
N TYR A 22 15.86 -8.52 -10.13
CA TYR A 22 17.17 -8.04 -9.69
C TYR A 22 17.84 -7.12 -10.72
N PRO A 23 17.92 -7.45 -12.03
CA PRO A 23 18.38 -6.51 -13.04
C PRO A 23 17.60 -5.20 -13.08
N LEU A 24 16.29 -5.25 -12.86
CA LEU A 24 15.44 -4.05 -12.78
C LEU A 24 15.84 -3.19 -11.59
N LEU A 25 15.86 -3.75 -10.38
CA LEU A 25 16.22 -3.04 -9.16
C LEU A 25 17.64 -2.46 -9.26
N ASP A 26 18.62 -3.22 -9.74
CA ASP A 26 20.00 -2.75 -9.94
C ASP A 26 20.10 -1.55 -10.89
N SER A 27 19.14 -1.39 -11.81
CA SER A 27 19.10 -0.27 -12.77
C SER A 27 18.50 1.01 -12.19
N LEU A 28 17.71 0.95 -11.10
CA LEU A 28 16.93 2.09 -10.60
C LEU A 28 17.78 3.26 -10.09
N PRO A 29 18.89 3.05 -9.35
CA PRO A 29 19.74 4.17 -8.92
C PRO A 29 20.30 4.98 -10.09
N GLY A 30 20.68 4.31 -11.19
CA GLY A 30 21.13 4.97 -12.42
C GLY A 30 20.06 5.80 -13.12
N LYS A 31 18.78 5.58 -12.79
CA LYS A 31 17.63 6.34 -13.29
C LYS A 31 17.17 7.43 -12.30
N GLY A 32 17.91 7.64 -11.21
CA GLY A 32 17.62 8.69 -10.23
C GLY A 32 16.67 8.25 -9.10
N VAL A 33 16.34 6.95 -8.99
CA VAL A 33 15.61 6.41 -7.85
C VAL A 33 16.56 6.24 -6.66
N VAL A 34 16.30 6.97 -5.59
CA VAL A 34 17.15 6.98 -4.38
C VAL A 34 16.56 6.14 -3.24
N GLY A 35 15.31 5.75 -3.35
CA GLY A 35 14.65 4.89 -2.37
C GLY A 35 13.36 4.29 -2.90
N VAL A 36 12.99 3.15 -2.34
CA VAL A 36 11.72 2.44 -2.61
C VAL A 36 11.15 1.94 -1.29
N CYS A 37 9.85 2.10 -1.12
CA CYS A 37 9.08 1.41 -0.09
C CYS A 37 8.33 0.25 -0.73
N GLU A 38 8.82 -0.96 -0.49
CA GLU A 38 8.24 -2.22 -0.96
C GLU A 38 7.07 -2.60 -0.07
N GLN A 39 5.94 -3.02 -0.65
CA GLN A 39 4.71 -3.27 0.08
C GLN A 39 4.45 -4.77 0.24
N ALA A 40 4.20 -5.21 1.49
CA ALA A 40 3.55 -6.49 1.75
C ALA A 40 2.03 -6.32 1.73
N THR A 41 1.33 -7.33 1.26
CA THR A 41 -0.13 -7.36 1.16
C THR A 41 -0.77 -8.39 2.10
N HIS A 42 0.03 -9.31 2.65
CA HIS A 42 -0.33 -10.30 3.67
C HIS A 42 0.93 -10.95 4.28
N SER A 43 0.77 -11.79 5.30
CA SER A 43 1.92 -12.41 5.99
C SER A 43 2.73 -13.37 5.11
N GLY A 44 2.12 -13.94 4.07
CA GLY A 44 2.78 -14.89 3.17
C GLY A 44 3.77 -14.24 2.21
N ASP A 45 3.60 -12.94 1.87
CA ASP A 45 4.53 -12.20 1.01
C ASP A 45 5.54 -11.34 1.79
N ALA A 46 5.27 -11.04 3.06
CA ALA A 46 6.15 -10.25 3.91
C ALA A 46 7.62 -10.74 3.94
N PRO A 47 7.92 -12.06 3.97
CA PRO A 47 9.31 -12.53 3.88
C PRO A 47 10.03 -12.11 2.60
N ARG A 48 9.35 -12.12 1.43
CA ARG A 48 9.95 -11.71 0.15
C ARG A 48 10.18 -10.20 0.09
N VAL A 49 9.27 -9.43 0.66
CA VAL A 49 9.40 -7.97 0.80
C VAL A 49 10.62 -7.64 1.64
N LEU A 50 10.79 -8.30 2.78
CA LEU A 50 11.95 -8.10 3.66
C LEU A 50 13.26 -8.59 3.06
N GLU A 51 13.24 -9.68 2.27
CA GLU A 51 14.43 -10.12 1.52
C GLU A 51 14.95 -8.99 0.62
N LEU A 52 14.07 -8.30 -0.12
CA LEU A 52 14.47 -7.17 -0.96
C LEU A 52 14.95 -5.98 -0.14
N ALA A 53 14.26 -5.67 0.96
CA ALA A 53 14.63 -4.57 1.83
C ALA A 53 16.01 -4.78 2.49
N HIS A 54 16.36 -6.01 2.85
CA HIS A 54 17.68 -6.34 3.38
C HIS A 54 18.76 -6.41 2.31
N ARG A 55 18.41 -6.84 1.09
CA ARG A 55 19.34 -6.93 -0.03
C ARG A 55 19.80 -5.55 -0.51
N TYR A 56 18.91 -4.57 -0.52
CA TYR A 56 19.17 -3.23 -1.04
C TYR A 56 19.12 -2.18 0.08
N PRO A 57 20.24 -1.45 0.36
CA PRO A 57 20.26 -0.44 1.43
C PRO A 57 19.21 0.67 1.27
N TRP A 58 18.85 0.99 0.03
CA TRP A 58 17.89 2.02 -0.34
C TRP A 58 16.44 1.51 -0.44
N VAL A 59 16.20 0.22 -0.19
CA VAL A 59 14.84 -0.33 -0.08
C VAL A 59 14.45 -0.43 1.39
N VAL A 60 13.23 0.01 1.68
CA VAL A 60 12.54 -0.17 2.96
C VAL A 60 11.22 -0.90 2.72
N ALA A 61 10.56 -1.33 3.76
CA ALA A 61 9.34 -2.13 3.69
C ALA A 61 8.17 -1.45 4.41
N ALA A 62 6.97 -1.64 3.90
CA ALA A 62 5.73 -1.50 4.63
C ALA A 62 5.07 -2.89 4.77
N VAL A 63 4.46 -3.15 5.91
CA VAL A 63 3.83 -4.43 6.22
C VAL A 63 2.38 -4.20 6.63
N GLY A 64 1.45 -4.91 5.99
CA GLY A 64 0.01 -4.77 6.23
C GLY A 64 -0.79 -5.85 5.53
N ILE A 65 -2.12 -5.68 5.54
CA ILE A 65 -3.08 -6.57 4.88
C ILE A 65 -3.88 -5.77 3.88
N HIS A 66 -3.68 -6.07 2.59
CA HIS A 66 -4.48 -5.48 1.53
C HIS A 66 -5.91 -6.03 1.56
N PRO A 67 -6.96 -5.21 1.33
CA PRO A 67 -8.35 -5.67 1.37
C PRO A 67 -8.65 -6.89 0.49
N GLU A 68 -8.03 -6.95 -0.69
CA GLU A 68 -8.17 -8.06 -1.63
C GLU A 68 -7.67 -9.40 -1.05
N SER A 69 -6.70 -9.36 -0.12
CA SER A 69 -6.16 -10.55 0.54
C SER A 69 -7.20 -11.30 1.40
N LEU A 70 -8.35 -10.67 1.68
CA LEU A 70 -9.47 -11.30 2.37
C LEU A 70 -10.36 -12.14 1.44
N LEU A 71 -10.14 -12.10 0.12
CA LEU A 71 -10.88 -12.95 -0.82
C LEU A 71 -10.51 -14.42 -0.62
N PRO A 72 -11.49 -15.34 -0.69
CA PRO A 72 -11.21 -16.75 -0.83
C PRO A 72 -10.42 -17.03 -2.11
N ALA A 73 -9.51 -17.99 -2.08
CA ALA A 73 -8.69 -18.36 -3.24
C ALA A 73 -9.52 -18.72 -4.49
N ALA A 74 -10.74 -19.21 -4.29
CA ALA A 74 -11.66 -19.58 -5.37
C ALA A 74 -12.30 -18.38 -6.10
N ASP A 75 -12.35 -17.20 -5.48
CA ASP A 75 -13.02 -16.01 -6.01
C ASP A 75 -12.04 -15.05 -6.71
N CYS A 76 -10.80 -15.46 -6.78
CA CYS A 76 -9.75 -14.72 -7.46
C CYS A 76 -9.80 -15.07 -8.96
N GLY A 77 -10.33 -14.17 -9.78
CA GLY A 77 -10.44 -14.37 -11.22
C GLY A 77 -9.10 -14.68 -11.90
N GLU A 78 -9.15 -15.49 -12.97
CA GLU A 78 -7.95 -15.92 -13.71
C GLU A 78 -7.23 -14.81 -14.49
N GLU A 79 -7.78 -13.59 -14.55
CA GLU A 79 -7.25 -12.47 -15.32
C GLU A 79 -6.55 -11.44 -14.41
N GLY A 80 -5.29 -11.67 -14.15
CA GLY A 80 -4.45 -10.70 -13.40
C GLY A 80 -3.25 -11.36 -12.72
N PRO A 81 -2.35 -10.59 -12.11
CA PRO A 81 -1.37 -11.14 -11.19
C PRO A 81 -2.15 -11.90 -10.11
N ALA A 82 -1.77 -13.16 -9.86
CA ALA A 82 -2.44 -14.04 -8.90
C ALA A 82 -2.77 -13.23 -7.64
N PRO A 83 -4.04 -13.18 -7.21
CA PRO A 83 -4.42 -12.38 -6.07
C PRO A 83 -3.62 -12.82 -4.87
N THR A 84 -3.24 -11.86 -4.08
CA THR A 84 -2.55 -12.04 -2.83
C THR A 84 -3.54 -12.60 -1.81
N VAL A 85 -3.71 -13.92 -1.81
CA VAL A 85 -4.64 -14.60 -0.92
C VAL A 85 -3.98 -14.81 0.43
N SER A 86 -4.62 -14.31 1.48
CA SER A 86 -4.23 -14.58 2.86
C SER A 86 -4.09 -16.07 3.13
N VAL A 87 -3.00 -16.47 3.79
CA VAL A 87 -2.77 -17.85 4.23
C VAL A 87 -3.75 -18.31 5.31
N TYR A 88 -4.51 -17.37 5.90
CA TYR A 88 -5.50 -17.60 6.96
C TYR A 88 -6.95 -17.58 6.45
N GLY A 89 -7.16 -17.72 5.12
CA GLY A 89 -8.51 -17.86 4.54
C GLY A 89 -9.44 -16.68 4.80
N GLY A 90 -8.91 -15.47 4.91
CA GLY A 90 -9.68 -14.26 5.17
C GLY A 90 -9.84 -13.89 6.64
N ASP A 91 -9.34 -14.70 7.59
CA ASP A 91 -9.24 -14.29 9.02
C ASP A 91 -8.16 -13.22 9.18
N TRP A 92 -8.56 -11.95 8.98
CA TRP A 92 -7.65 -10.81 9.07
C TRP A 92 -7.04 -10.65 10.48
N ALA A 93 -7.71 -11.10 11.53
CA ALA A 93 -7.16 -11.00 12.89
C ALA A 93 -6.03 -12.02 13.10
N ALA A 94 -6.12 -13.23 12.53
CA ALA A 94 -5.03 -14.19 12.51
C ALA A 94 -3.87 -13.69 11.65
N GLU A 95 -4.18 -13.12 10.48
CA GLU A 95 -3.21 -12.50 9.57
C GLU A 95 -2.43 -11.38 10.26
N MET A 96 -3.15 -10.46 10.95
CA MET A 96 -2.54 -9.37 11.72
C MET A 96 -1.58 -9.90 12.80
N ARG A 97 -1.98 -10.93 13.55
CA ARG A 97 -1.09 -11.56 14.55
C ARG A 97 0.18 -12.14 13.92
N ALA A 98 0.07 -12.73 12.73
CA ALA A 98 1.22 -13.27 12.01
C ALA A 98 2.18 -12.17 11.51
N LEU A 99 1.66 -10.97 11.23
CA LEU A 99 2.46 -9.82 10.81
C LEU A 99 3.21 -9.13 11.96
N MET A 100 2.72 -9.22 13.21
CA MET A 100 3.30 -8.49 14.35
C MET A 100 4.81 -8.64 14.50
N PRO A 101 5.44 -9.83 14.36
CA PRO A 101 6.89 -9.97 14.51
C PRO A 101 7.71 -9.14 13.51
N TYR A 102 7.18 -8.88 12.32
CA TYR A 102 7.89 -8.14 11.27
C TYR A 102 8.09 -6.66 11.62
N TYR A 103 7.23 -6.07 12.46
CA TYR A 103 7.36 -4.66 12.86
C TYR A 103 8.57 -4.37 13.74
N ALA A 104 9.22 -5.41 14.30
CA ALA A 104 10.49 -5.28 15.01
C ALA A 104 11.70 -5.14 14.07
N ASP A 105 11.55 -5.46 12.78
CA ASP A 105 12.61 -5.31 11.78
C ASP A 105 12.82 -3.81 11.45
N PRO A 106 14.05 -3.28 11.54
CA PRO A 106 14.33 -1.88 11.27
C PRO A 106 14.06 -1.45 9.82
N LYS A 107 13.96 -2.41 8.89
CA LYS A 107 13.56 -2.15 7.50
C LYS A 107 12.07 -1.91 7.33
N VAL A 108 11.24 -2.32 8.29
CA VAL A 108 9.80 -2.06 8.29
C VAL A 108 9.52 -0.67 8.84
N VAL A 109 9.34 0.28 7.93
CA VAL A 109 9.19 1.71 8.27
C VAL A 109 7.74 2.20 8.30
N ALA A 110 6.80 1.42 7.78
CA ALA A 110 5.39 1.80 7.70
C ALA A 110 4.45 0.62 7.94
N VAL A 111 3.22 0.93 8.31
CA VAL A 111 2.09 -0.02 8.37
C VAL A 111 1.32 0.08 7.05
N GLY A 112 1.21 -1.00 6.32
CA GLY A 112 0.56 -1.05 5.01
C GLY A 112 1.23 -2.08 4.07
N GLU A 113 0.69 -2.31 2.92
CA GLU A 113 -0.49 -1.68 2.34
C GLU A 113 -1.77 -2.15 3.05
N CYS A 114 -2.65 -1.23 3.39
CA CYS A 114 -3.94 -1.53 4.02
C CYS A 114 -4.97 -0.45 3.64
N GLY A 115 -6.24 -0.72 3.81
CA GLY A 115 -7.27 0.26 3.46
C GLY A 115 -8.59 -0.40 3.06
N LEU A 116 -9.31 0.22 2.12
CA LEU A 116 -10.60 -0.24 1.64
C LEU A 116 -10.63 -0.36 0.11
N ASP A 117 -11.19 -1.47 -0.38
CA ASP A 117 -11.42 -1.71 -1.80
C ASP A 117 -12.85 -2.23 -2.02
N TYR A 118 -13.74 -1.36 -2.51
CA TYR A 118 -15.13 -1.72 -2.77
C TYR A 118 -15.36 -2.20 -4.22
N HIS A 119 -14.30 -2.39 -4.97
CA HIS A 119 -14.38 -3.03 -6.28
C HIS A 119 -14.55 -4.55 -6.16
N TRP A 120 -13.89 -5.16 -5.18
CA TRP A 120 -13.92 -6.60 -4.94
C TRP A 120 -15.05 -7.00 -3.99
N PRO A 121 -15.59 -8.23 -4.10
CA PRO A 121 -16.70 -8.72 -3.27
C PRO A 121 -16.25 -9.14 -1.86
N VAL A 122 -15.40 -8.34 -1.22
CA VAL A 122 -14.99 -8.53 0.17
C VAL A 122 -16.00 -7.82 1.08
N PRO A 123 -16.46 -8.47 2.17
CA PRO A 123 -17.40 -7.84 3.09
C PRO A 123 -16.89 -6.51 3.64
N LYS A 124 -17.69 -5.46 3.51
CA LYS A 124 -17.31 -4.11 3.93
C LYS A 124 -16.97 -4.02 5.41
N ASP A 125 -17.75 -4.67 6.26
CA ASP A 125 -17.53 -4.64 7.71
C ASP A 125 -16.18 -5.26 8.09
N ALA A 126 -15.76 -6.33 7.41
CA ALA A 126 -14.45 -6.93 7.60
C ALA A 126 -13.33 -5.98 7.16
N GLN A 127 -13.47 -5.33 6.00
CA GLN A 127 -12.50 -4.34 5.52
C GLN A 127 -12.39 -3.15 6.51
N LEU A 128 -13.53 -2.61 6.97
CA LEU A 128 -13.55 -1.48 7.91
C LEU A 128 -12.87 -1.83 9.24
N ALA A 129 -13.19 -3.00 9.82
CA ALA A 129 -12.59 -3.47 11.06
C ALA A 129 -11.08 -3.68 10.90
N MET A 130 -10.65 -4.30 9.81
CA MET A 130 -9.24 -4.52 9.49
C MET A 130 -8.49 -3.20 9.29
N PHE A 131 -9.05 -2.26 8.52
CA PHE A 131 -8.41 -0.96 8.28
C PHE A 131 -8.31 -0.13 9.56
N GLU A 132 -9.37 -0.10 10.39
CA GLU A 132 -9.33 0.56 11.70
C GLU A 132 -8.24 -0.05 12.60
N ALA A 133 -8.07 -1.38 12.59
CA ALA A 133 -7.01 -2.05 13.34
C ALA A 133 -5.61 -1.64 12.86
N HIS A 134 -5.38 -1.51 11.54
CA HIS A 134 -4.11 -1.03 10.99
C HIS A 134 -3.82 0.42 11.37
N ILE A 135 -4.84 1.31 11.35
CA ILE A 135 -4.67 2.70 11.78
C ILE A 135 -4.25 2.76 13.25
N ARG A 136 -4.90 1.98 14.12
CA ARG A 136 -4.54 1.92 15.55
C ARG A 136 -3.13 1.40 15.75
N LEU A 137 -2.73 0.36 15.01
CA LEU A 137 -1.38 -0.19 15.04
C LEU A 137 -0.33 0.84 14.58
N ALA A 138 -0.61 1.58 13.50
CA ALA A 138 0.28 2.62 13.01
C ALA A 138 0.51 3.71 14.07
N LEU A 139 -0.54 4.12 14.77
CA LEU A 139 -0.46 5.09 15.87
C LEU A 139 0.31 4.52 17.08
N GLU A 140 0.07 3.26 17.45
CA GLU A 140 0.76 2.59 18.57
C GLU A 140 2.27 2.47 18.29
N LEU A 141 2.66 2.14 17.05
CA LEU A 141 4.05 1.97 16.66
C LEU A 141 4.74 3.28 16.26
N ASP A 142 4.03 4.43 16.26
CA ASP A 142 4.47 5.72 15.69
C ASP A 142 5.06 5.58 14.28
N LYS A 143 4.43 4.72 13.45
CA LYS A 143 4.81 4.51 12.06
C LYS A 143 3.78 5.15 11.12
N PRO A 144 4.19 5.67 9.95
CA PRO A 144 3.24 6.12 8.93
C PRO A 144 2.43 4.95 8.40
N ILE A 145 1.21 5.25 7.90
CA ILE A 145 0.33 4.28 7.24
C ILE A 145 0.37 4.47 5.72
N ILE A 146 0.35 3.36 4.97
CA ILE A 146 0.20 3.37 3.51
C ILE A 146 -1.20 2.90 3.18
N VAL A 147 -2.03 3.84 2.67
CA VAL A 147 -3.47 3.64 2.52
C VAL A 147 -3.85 3.33 1.08
N HIS A 148 -4.51 2.18 0.91
CA HIS A 148 -5.23 1.80 -0.30
C HIS A 148 -6.66 2.34 -0.26
N ASP A 149 -7.12 2.94 -1.36
CA ASP A 149 -8.48 3.48 -1.48
C ASP A 149 -9.01 3.28 -2.91
N ARG A 150 -9.90 2.30 -3.08
CA ARG A 150 -10.56 2.06 -4.36
C ARG A 150 -12.08 2.00 -4.19
N ASN A 151 -12.77 3.00 -4.76
CA ASN A 151 -14.24 3.14 -4.67
C ASN A 151 -14.77 3.26 -3.22
N ALA A 152 -13.93 3.65 -2.25
CA ALA A 152 -14.24 3.66 -0.82
C ALA A 152 -13.95 5.01 -0.14
N HIS A 153 -13.72 6.08 -0.90
CA HIS A 153 -13.24 7.38 -0.43
C HIS A 153 -13.94 7.88 0.84
N ALA A 154 -15.28 7.83 0.89
CA ALA A 154 -16.04 8.36 2.02
C ALA A 154 -15.68 7.67 3.35
N ASP A 155 -15.59 6.34 3.34
CA ASP A 155 -15.31 5.56 4.54
C ASP A 155 -13.82 5.63 4.91
N VAL A 156 -12.91 5.65 3.91
CA VAL A 156 -11.48 5.88 4.15
C VAL A 156 -11.28 7.23 4.83
N TYR A 157 -11.86 8.31 4.28
CA TYR A 157 -11.68 9.66 4.82
C TYR A 157 -12.34 9.82 6.19
N ALA A 158 -13.46 9.14 6.46
CA ALA A 158 -14.08 9.14 7.78
C ALA A 158 -13.14 8.55 8.84
N LEU A 159 -12.48 7.42 8.56
CA LEU A 159 -11.51 6.81 9.45
C LEU A 159 -10.23 7.65 9.60
N LEU A 160 -9.69 8.19 8.51
CA LEU A 160 -8.53 9.08 8.55
C LEU A 160 -8.81 10.36 9.35
N LYS A 161 -10.02 10.93 9.22
CA LYS A 161 -10.45 12.08 10.01
C LYS A 161 -10.59 11.76 11.50
N LYS A 162 -11.12 10.56 11.81
CA LYS A 162 -11.33 10.11 13.20
C LYS A 162 -10.00 9.92 13.95
N TYR A 163 -9.00 9.33 13.29
CA TYR A 163 -7.77 8.88 13.92
C TYR A 163 -6.56 9.77 13.65
N GLN A 164 -6.56 10.54 12.57
CA GLN A 164 -5.50 11.46 12.15
C GLN A 164 -4.09 10.82 12.11
N PRO A 165 -3.90 9.64 11.47
CA PRO A 165 -2.59 9.05 11.33
C PRO A 165 -1.72 9.87 10.38
N LYS A 166 -0.41 9.79 10.51
CA LYS A 166 0.54 10.23 9.46
C LYS A 166 0.65 9.16 8.40
N GLY A 167 0.87 9.53 7.15
CA GLY A 167 1.07 8.52 6.10
C GLY A 167 0.81 9.02 4.69
N ILE A 168 0.47 8.08 3.83
CA ILE A 168 0.31 8.31 2.39
C ILE A 168 -0.98 7.65 1.93
N VAL A 169 -1.80 8.36 1.15
CA VAL A 169 -2.86 7.74 0.35
C VAL A 169 -2.27 7.48 -1.04
N HIS A 170 -2.02 6.21 -1.36
CA HIS A 170 -1.35 5.84 -2.61
C HIS A 170 -2.33 5.73 -3.79
N CYS A 171 -1.80 5.77 -5.02
CA CYS A 171 -2.58 5.67 -6.27
C CYS A 171 -3.87 6.50 -6.26
N TYR A 172 -3.77 7.72 -5.76
CA TYR A 172 -4.90 8.59 -5.49
C TYR A 172 -5.81 8.79 -6.71
N SER A 173 -7.12 8.58 -6.51
CA SER A 173 -8.15 8.68 -7.55
C SER A 173 -9.33 9.57 -7.17
N GLY A 174 -9.28 10.21 -6.01
CA GLY A 174 -10.31 11.12 -5.49
C GLY A 174 -10.35 12.49 -6.15
N SER A 175 -11.08 13.42 -5.56
CA SER A 175 -11.21 14.79 -6.04
C SER A 175 -10.01 15.67 -5.67
N ALA A 176 -9.84 16.81 -6.34
CA ALA A 176 -8.81 17.80 -5.98
C ALA A 176 -9.07 18.39 -4.59
N ASP A 177 -10.33 18.64 -4.24
CA ASP A 177 -10.72 19.20 -2.95
C ASP A 177 -10.38 18.22 -1.81
N ASP A 178 -10.64 16.92 -2.00
CA ASP A 178 -10.29 15.89 -1.05
C ASP A 178 -8.76 15.74 -0.92
N ALA A 179 -8.00 15.85 -2.03
CA ALA A 179 -6.55 15.82 -1.99
C ALA A 179 -5.99 16.96 -1.13
N VAL A 180 -6.49 18.17 -1.32
CA VAL A 180 -6.13 19.36 -0.51
C VAL A 180 -6.50 19.14 0.95
N TRP A 181 -7.68 18.56 1.21
CA TRP A 181 -8.11 18.29 2.58
C TRP A 181 -7.18 17.25 3.26
N LEU A 182 -6.88 16.13 2.59
CA LEU A 182 -5.97 15.10 3.09
C LEU A 182 -4.57 15.68 3.38
N ALA A 183 -4.03 16.49 2.46
CA ALA A 183 -2.75 17.16 2.66
C ALA A 183 -2.75 18.09 3.89
N LYS A 184 -3.85 18.80 4.13
CA LYS A 184 -4.04 19.64 5.34
C LYS A 184 -4.13 18.79 6.63
N GLN A 185 -4.51 17.51 6.55
CA GLN A 185 -4.45 16.57 7.66
C GLN A 185 -3.03 16.00 7.89
N GLY A 186 -2.04 16.38 7.07
CA GLY A 186 -0.66 15.91 7.18
C GLY A 186 -0.38 14.61 6.42
N LEU A 187 -1.29 14.18 5.53
CA LEU A 187 -1.10 13.02 4.68
C LEU A 187 -0.45 13.42 3.35
N PHE A 188 0.43 12.57 2.84
CA PHE A 188 0.95 12.69 1.48
C PHE A 188 0.01 12.02 0.49
N ILE A 189 -0.01 12.53 -0.75
CA ILE A 189 -0.84 12.01 -1.83
C ILE A 189 0.08 11.38 -2.89
N GLY A 190 -0.02 10.06 -3.05
CA GLY A 190 0.76 9.31 -4.04
C GLY A 190 0.01 9.18 -5.37
N PHE A 191 0.70 9.42 -6.49
CA PHE A 191 0.15 9.22 -7.83
C PHE A 191 0.95 8.13 -8.55
N GLY A 192 0.26 7.07 -8.96
CA GLY A 192 0.84 5.97 -9.73
C GLY A 192 0.70 6.18 -11.23
N GLY A 193 1.12 5.20 -12.03
CA GLY A 193 1.06 5.23 -13.50
C GLY A 193 -0.33 5.50 -14.08
N ALA A 194 -1.40 5.18 -13.33
CA ALA A 194 -2.77 5.46 -13.74
C ALA A 194 -3.05 6.96 -14.00
N CYS A 195 -2.32 7.88 -13.37
CA CYS A 195 -2.45 9.31 -13.62
C CYS A 195 -2.02 9.73 -15.05
N THR A 196 -1.26 8.89 -15.74
CA THR A 196 -0.82 9.11 -17.12
C THR A 196 -1.78 8.58 -18.19
N PHE A 197 -2.83 7.86 -17.80
CA PHE A 197 -3.79 7.29 -18.74
C PHE A 197 -4.60 8.38 -19.44
N LYS A 198 -4.94 8.11 -20.70
CA LYS A 198 -5.82 9.00 -21.48
C LYS A 198 -7.15 9.18 -20.72
N GLY A 199 -7.46 10.41 -20.33
CA GLY A 199 -8.68 10.74 -19.59
C GLY A 199 -8.54 10.82 -18.07
N ALA A 200 -7.35 10.69 -17.50
CA ALA A 200 -7.07 10.83 -16.06
C ALA A 200 -7.20 12.28 -15.55
N LYS A 201 -8.29 12.97 -15.91
CA LYS A 201 -8.51 14.40 -15.61
C LYS A 201 -8.59 14.69 -14.11
N ARG A 202 -9.08 13.72 -13.30
CA ARG A 202 -9.16 13.89 -11.83
C ARG A 202 -7.77 13.94 -11.22
N ALA A 203 -6.90 12.99 -11.58
CA ALA A 203 -5.52 12.96 -11.11
C ALA A 203 -4.77 14.24 -11.50
N ALA A 204 -4.89 14.69 -12.76
CA ALA A 204 -4.27 15.94 -13.21
C ALA A 204 -4.73 17.16 -12.38
N LYS A 205 -6.02 17.27 -12.05
CA LYS A 205 -6.54 18.34 -11.20
C LYS A 205 -6.02 18.24 -9.76
N ALA A 206 -5.96 17.02 -9.20
CA ALA A 206 -5.45 16.83 -7.84
C ALA A 206 -3.95 17.12 -7.71
N ILE A 207 -3.15 16.80 -8.76
CA ILE A 207 -1.72 17.13 -8.81
C ILE A 207 -1.49 18.66 -8.86
N SER A 208 -2.42 19.39 -9.47
CA SER A 208 -2.29 20.84 -9.67
C SER A 208 -2.88 21.67 -8.53
N ALA A 209 -3.57 21.08 -7.57
CA ALA A 209 -4.22 21.75 -6.46
C ALA A 209 -3.29 21.92 -5.26
#